data_b78d9fb3432d44797ee2f1b0c16adb16
#
_entry.id   b78d9fb3432d44797ee2f1b0c16adb16
#
_cell.length_a   1.000
_cell.length_b   1.000
_cell.length_c   1.000
_cell.angle_alpha   90.00
_cell.angle_beta   90.00
_cell.angle_gamma   90.00
#
_symmetry.space_group_name_H-M   'P 1'
#
loop_
_entity.id
_entity.type
_entity.pdbx_description
1 polymer ?
#
loop_
_entity_poly.entity_id
_entity_poly.type
_entity_poly.pdbx_seq_one_letter_code
_entity_poly.pdbx_strand_id
1 'polypeptide(L)'
;MQFLSVSRRRTDAFPPEAFTPELVGGEGARVKELYAAGIARQVWARADAGGAAILWEAASEAEARAALESLPLFKAGLLEIVVFIPLKPYAGFGPLK
;
A
#
# COMPACT_ATOMS: atom_id res chain seq x y z
N MET A 1 -1.80 -15.45 -2.62
CA MET A 1 -3.00 -14.63 -2.92
C MET A 1 -2.60 -13.18 -3.08
N GLN A 2 -3.22 -12.51 -4.02
CA GLN A 2 -2.89 -11.12 -4.29
C GLN A 2 -4.01 -10.18 -3.85
N PHE A 3 -3.61 -9.00 -3.41
CA PHE A 3 -4.52 -7.95 -2.94
C PHE A 3 -4.03 -6.62 -3.48
N LEU A 4 -4.98 -5.74 -3.81
CA LEU A 4 -4.67 -4.38 -4.24
C LEU A 4 -5.14 -3.41 -3.19
N SER A 5 -4.25 -2.52 -2.76
CA SER A 5 -4.62 -1.41 -1.89
C SER A 5 -4.38 -0.08 -2.58
N VAL A 6 -5.25 0.88 -2.26
CA VAL A 6 -5.04 2.29 -2.61
C VAL A 6 -5.21 3.08 -1.32
N SER A 7 -4.19 3.86 -0.98
CA SER A 7 -4.23 4.71 0.19
C SER A 7 -4.30 6.18 -0.20
N ARG A 8 -4.74 7.01 0.75
CA ARG A 8 -4.78 8.46 0.63
C ARG A 8 -4.14 9.08 1.86
N ARG A 9 -3.22 10.01 1.66
CA ARG A 9 -2.73 10.83 2.76
C ARG A 9 -3.84 11.75 3.22
N ARG A 10 -4.02 11.82 4.55
CA ARG A 10 -5.11 12.60 5.15
C ARG A 10 -4.72 14.07 5.29
N THR A 11 -4.40 14.70 4.15
CA THR A 11 -3.99 16.10 4.11
C THR A 11 -5.14 17.07 4.38
N ASP A 12 -6.38 16.60 4.32
CA ASP A 12 -7.57 17.35 4.71
C ASP A 12 -7.74 17.43 6.24
N ALA A 13 -7.18 16.46 6.97
CA ALA A 13 -7.32 16.37 8.42
C ALA A 13 -6.04 16.77 9.16
N PHE A 14 -4.88 16.73 8.51
CA PHE A 14 -3.59 16.97 9.13
C PHE A 14 -2.78 17.96 8.31
N PRO A 15 -2.04 18.90 8.97
CA PRO A 15 -1.20 19.86 8.26
C PRO A 15 0.04 19.18 7.68
N PRO A 16 0.73 19.82 6.71
CA PRO A 16 1.95 19.27 6.12
C PRO A 16 3.02 18.88 7.15
N GLU A 17 3.08 19.62 8.26
CA GLU A 17 4.06 19.38 9.32
C GLU A 17 3.87 18.03 10.01
N ALA A 18 2.69 17.44 9.94
CA ALA A 18 2.43 16.11 10.50
C ALA A 18 3.16 15.01 9.72
N PHE A 19 3.45 15.26 8.44
CA PHE A 19 4.17 14.33 7.57
C PHE A 19 5.66 14.61 7.68
N THR A 20 6.25 14.27 8.83
CA THR A 20 7.63 14.59 9.14
C THR A 20 8.61 13.84 8.22
N PRO A 21 9.85 14.37 8.02
CA PRO A 21 10.87 13.65 7.26
C PRO A 21 11.15 12.25 7.81
N GLU A 22 11.10 12.07 9.13
CA GLU A 22 11.29 10.77 9.77
C GLU A 22 10.20 9.78 9.39
N LEU A 23 8.94 10.22 9.41
CA LEU A 23 7.82 9.35 9.04
C LEU A 23 7.85 9.01 7.55
N VAL A 24 8.08 9.99 6.70
CA VAL A 24 8.11 9.78 5.25
C VAL A 24 9.31 8.91 4.87
N GLY A 25 10.47 9.15 5.46
CA GLY A 25 11.66 8.31 5.25
C GLY A 25 11.47 6.90 5.76
N GLY A 26 10.85 6.75 6.93
CA GLY A 26 10.52 5.45 7.52
C GLY A 26 9.51 4.69 6.67
N GLU A 27 8.55 5.38 6.07
CA GLU A 27 7.59 4.79 5.16
C GLU A 27 8.29 4.14 3.97
N GLY A 28 9.17 4.90 3.29
CA GLY A 28 9.94 4.39 2.16
C GLY A 28 10.82 3.21 2.54
N ALA A 29 11.46 3.27 3.71
CA ALA A 29 12.30 2.19 4.18
C ALA A 29 11.48 0.92 4.43
N ARG A 30 10.30 1.04 5.05
CA ARG A 30 9.43 -0.12 5.31
C ARG A 30 8.90 -0.72 4.02
N VAL A 31 8.51 0.11 3.06
CA VAL A 31 8.06 -0.36 1.74
C VAL A 31 9.17 -1.15 1.05
N LYS A 32 10.42 -0.68 1.12
CA LYS A 32 11.56 -1.41 0.55
C LYS A 32 11.77 -2.76 1.22
N GLU A 33 11.61 -2.85 2.54
CA GLU A 33 11.69 -4.12 3.26
C GLU A 33 10.61 -5.10 2.77
N LEU A 34 9.39 -4.63 2.65
CA LEU A 34 8.27 -5.46 2.19
C LEU A 34 8.44 -5.89 0.73
N TYR A 35 9.01 -5.02 -0.09
CA TYR A 35 9.33 -5.35 -1.48
C TYR A 35 10.42 -6.43 -1.55
N ALA A 36 11.48 -6.27 -0.78
CA ALA A 36 12.57 -7.26 -0.74
C ALA A 36 12.09 -8.62 -0.23
N ALA A 37 11.10 -8.62 0.68
CA ALA A 37 10.50 -9.85 1.19
C ALA A 37 9.49 -10.49 0.23
N GLY A 38 9.17 -9.84 -0.89
CA GLY A 38 8.20 -10.34 -1.85
C GLY A 38 6.74 -10.12 -1.44
N ILE A 39 6.50 -9.32 -0.41
CA ILE A 39 5.17 -9.04 0.12
C ILE A 39 4.53 -7.88 -0.64
N ALA A 40 5.26 -6.77 -0.84
CA ALA A 40 4.85 -5.70 -1.73
C ALA A 40 5.44 -5.98 -3.10
N ARG A 41 4.62 -6.38 -4.05
CA ARG A 41 5.09 -6.83 -5.37
C ARG A 41 5.24 -5.69 -6.35
N GLN A 42 4.37 -4.70 -6.29
CA GLN A 42 4.45 -3.47 -7.09
C GLN A 42 3.95 -2.32 -6.23
N VAL A 43 4.59 -1.17 -6.38
CA VAL A 43 4.31 0.02 -5.58
C VAL A 43 4.31 1.23 -6.50
N TRP A 44 3.24 2.02 -6.45
CA TRP A 44 3.13 3.26 -7.22
C TRP A 44 2.75 4.41 -6.28
N ALA A 45 3.34 5.57 -6.52
CA ALA A 45 2.76 6.81 -5.99
C ALA A 45 1.54 7.17 -6.83
N ARG A 46 0.51 7.70 -6.20
CA ARG A 46 -0.66 8.19 -6.94
C ARG A 46 -0.30 9.48 -7.67
N ALA A 47 -0.78 9.60 -8.91
CA ALA A 47 -0.59 10.81 -9.70
C ALA A 47 -1.66 11.86 -9.43
N ASP A 48 -2.81 11.45 -8.84
CA ASP A 48 -3.98 12.31 -8.62
C ASP A 48 -4.07 12.88 -7.22
N ALA A 49 -3.38 12.28 -6.26
CA ALA A 49 -3.44 12.68 -4.85
C ALA A 49 -2.23 12.13 -4.11
N GLY A 50 -2.07 12.51 -2.84
CA GLY A 50 -1.08 11.86 -1.97
C GLY A 50 -1.54 10.46 -1.62
N GLY A 51 -0.60 9.53 -1.55
CA GLY A 51 -0.87 8.13 -1.26
C GLY A 51 -0.22 7.20 -2.26
N ALA A 52 -0.54 5.92 -2.15
CA ALA A 52 0.10 4.89 -2.96
C ALA A 52 -0.90 3.79 -3.36
N ALA A 53 -0.61 3.16 -4.48
CA ALA A 53 -1.27 1.92 -4.89
C ALA A 53 -0.24 0.80 -4.76
N ILE A 54 -0.60 -0.28 -4.08
CA ILE A 54 0.30 -1.39 -3.80
C ILE A 54 -0.36 -2.70 -4.15
N LEU A 55 0.37 -3.54 -4.87
CA LEU A 55 -0.01 -4.93 -5.11
C LEU A 55 0.70 -5.78 -4.07
N TRP A 56 -0.08 -6.48 -3.25
CA TRP A 56 0.40 -7.31 -2.16
C TRP A 56 0.33 -8.79 -2.53
N GLU A 57 1.31 -9.56 -2.06
CA GLU A 57 1.29 -11.03 -2.10
C GLU A 57 1.34 -11.54 -0.67
N ALA A 58 0.32 -12.29 -0.27
CA ALA A 58 0.23 -12.83 1.09
C ALA A 58 -0.60 -14.11 1.09
N ALA A 59 -0.45 -14.91 2.13
CA ALA A 59 -1.20 -16.16 2.28
C ALA A 59 -2.68 -15.91 2.62
N SER A 60 -2.99 -14.74 3.20
CA SER A 60 -4.36 -14.39 3.60
C SER A 60 -4.55 -12.87 3.55
N GLU A 61 -5.82 -12.45 3.57
CA GLU A 61 -6.15 -11.03 3.68
C GLU A 61 -5.60 -10.43 4.99
N ALA A 62 -5.67 -11.18 6.07
CA ALA A 62 -5.17 -10.72 7.36
C ALA A 62 -3.67 -10.41 7.31
N GLU A 63 -2.89 -11.25 6.64
CA GLU A 63 -1.46 -11.00 6.47
C GLU A 63 -1.18 -9.80 5.60
N ALA A 64 -1.93 -9.63 4.50
CA ALA A 64 -1.79 -8.48 3.63
C ALA A 64 -2.12 -7.18 4.37
N ARG A 65 -3.21 -7.19 5.16
CA ARG A 65 -3.59 -6.03 5.96
C ARG A 65 -2.55 -5.73 7.03
N ALA A 66 -2.00 -6.75 7.68
CA ALA A 66 -0.96 -6.57 8.68
C ALA A 66 0.28 -5.90 8.08
N ALA A 67 0.66 -6.29 6.87
CA ALA A 67 1.79 -5.67 6.17
C ALA A 67 1.50 -4.19 5.87
N LEU A 68 0.32 -3.89 5.35
CA LEU A 68 -0.12 -2.52 5.09
C LEU A 68 -0.13 -1.68 6.36
N GLU A 69 -0.68 -2.24 7.46
CA GLU A 69 -0.80 -1.54 8.72
C GLU A 69 0.54 -1.37 9.44
N SER A 70 1.59 -2.06 8.97
CA SER A 70 2.94 -1.87 9.49
C SER A 70 3.62 -0.62 8.94
N LEU A 71 3.02 0.07 7.98
CA LEU A 71 3.58 1.29 7.40
C LEU A 71 3.53 2.43 8.43
N PRO A 72 4.64 3.17 8.59
CA PRO A 72 4.71 4.24 9.60
C PRO A 72 3.61 5.31 9.46
N LEU A 73 3.27 5.71 8.23
CA LEU A 73 2.21 6.71 8.04
C LEU A 73 0.85 6.16 8.46
N PHE A 74 0.60 4.87 8.23
CA PHE A 74 -0.64 4.24 8.69
C PHE A 74 -0.70 4.21 10.22
N LYS A 75 0.40 3.78 10.87
CA LYS A 75 0.48 3.72 12.34
C LYS A 75 0.28 5.09 12.98
N ALA A 76 0.72 6.13 12.31
CA ALA A 76 0.56 7.51 12.79
C ALA A 76 -0.85 8.07 12.54
N GLY A 77 -1.73 7.30 11.88
CA GLY A 77 -3.08 7.74 11.57
C GLY A 77 -3.17 8.71 10.39
N LEU A 78 -2.12 8.81 9.59
CA LEU A 78 -2.02 9.79 8.50
C LEU A 78 -2.45 9.25 7.14
N LEU A 79 -2.80 7.96 7.06
CA LEU A 79 -3.31 7.33 5.84
C LEU A 79 -4.74 6.84 6.03
N GLU A 80 -5.53 7.00 4.97
CA GLU A 80 -6.82 6.35 4.83
C GLU A 80 -6.69 5.29 3.74
N ILE A 81 -7.21 4.09 4.00
CA ILE A 81 -7.24 3.02 3.01
C ILE A 81 -8.53 3.17 2.23
N VAL A 82 -8.42 3.60 0.98
CA VAL A 82 -9.56 3.88 0.10
C VAL A 82 -10.07 2.60 -0.54
N VAL A 83 -9.14 1.72 -0.93
CA VAL A 83 -9.45 0.45 -1.58
C VAL A 83 -8.57 -0.62 -0.96
N PHE A 84 -9.17 -1.77 -0.65
CA PHE A 84 -8.44 -2.98 -0.30
C PHE A 84 -9.25 -4.17 -0.81
N ILE A 85 -8.82 -4.76 -1.93
CA ILE A 85 -9.58 -5.83 -2.59
C ILE A 85 -8.71 -7.05 -2.85
N PRO A 86 -9.28 -8.26 -2.70
CA PRO A 86 -8.62 -9.47 -3.17
C PRO A 86 -8.70 -9.54 -4.69
N LEU A 87 -7.67 -10.12 -5.29
CA LEU A 87 -7.59 -10.28 -6.73
C LEU A 87 -7.55 -11.76 -7.09
N LYS A 88 -8.05 -12.09 -8.26
CA LYS A 88 -7.91 -13.42 -8.86
C LYS A 88 -7.55 -13.25 -10.33
N PRO A 89 -6.97 -14.29 -10.95
CA PRO A 89 -6.68 -14.22 -12.38
C PRO A 89 -7.94 -13.90 -13.19
N TYR A 90 -7.79 -13.03 -14.17
CA TYR A 90 -8.88 -12.71 -15.08
C TYR A 90 -9.14 -13.92 -16.01
N ALA A 91 -10.33 -14.46 -15.93
CA ALA A 91 -10.65 -15.72 -16.61
C ALA A 91 -10.48 -15.65 -18.14
N GLY A 92 -10.70 -14.47 -18.74
CA GLY A 92 -10.53 -14.26 -20.16
C GLY A 92 -9.10 -13.97 -20.60
N PHE A 93 -8.15 -13.95 -19.66
CA PHE A 93 -6.75 -13.60 -19.95
C PHE A 93 -5.91 -14.86 -20.10
N GLY A 94 -6.32 -15.71 -21.02
CA GLY A 94 -5.57 -16.90 -21.36
C GLY A 94 -4.69 -16.69 -22.59
N PRO A 95 -3.91 -17.72 -22.98
CA PRO A 95 -3.09 -17.63 -24.18
C PRO A 95 -3.96 -17.42 -25.41
N LEU A 96 -3.49 -16.63 -26.33
CA LEU A 96 -4.12 -16.45 -27.63
C LEU A 96 -3.98 -17.74 -28.43
N LYS A 97 -5.01 -18.09 -29.17
CA LYS A 97 -5.03 -19.30 -29.99
C LYS A 97 -5.21 -18.96 -31.44
#